data_5086dd8450db532f00a384990087c607
#
_entry.id   5086dd8450db532f00a384990087c607
#
_cell.length_a   1.000
_cell.length_b   1.000
_cell.length_c   1.000
_cell.angle_alpha   90.00
_cell.angle_beta   90.00
_cell.angle_gamma   90.00
#
_symmetry.space_group_name_H-M   'P 1'
#
loop_
_entity.id
_entity.type
_entity.pdbx_description
1 polymer ?
#
loop_
_entity_poly.entity_id
_entity_poly.type
_entity_poly.pdbx_seq_one_letter_code
_entity_poly.pdbx_strand_id
1 'polypeptide(L)'
;MIEYTEERKFTQKQVEELFLSIGWVSGKYPTQLFCALQHSPFVLSAWDGERLVGLIRGIDDGGMTSFLHYLLVSPDYQHQGIASRLVEKAKEHYKDYFYINVMPEESRNAPFYERHGFHVMPDGVAMQICRGTPSTF
;
A
#
# COMPACT_ATOMS: atom_id res chain seq x y z
N MET A 1 -7.39 4.73 19.51
CA MET A 1 -6.21 3.85 19.31
C MET A 1 -6.32 3.15 17.96
N ILE A 2 -5.25 3.14 17.21
CA ILE A 2 -5.25 2.52 15.89
C ILE A 2 -4.95 1.03 16.02
N GLU A 3 -5.79 0.21 15.42
CA GLU A 3 -5.58 -1.23 15.37
C GLU A 3 -5.17 -1.66 13.96
N TYR A 4 -4.28 -2.64 13.89
CA TYR A 4 -3.75 -3.17 12.62
C TYR A 4 -4.13 -4.63 12.50
N THR A 5 -4.64 -5.05 11.34
CA THR A 5 -5.07 -6.43 11.15
C THR A 5 -4.85 -6.92 9.72
N GLU A 6 -4.49 -8.19 9.58
CA GLU A 6 -4.46 -8.88 8.30
C GLU A 6 -5.82 -9.45 7.92
N GLU A 7 -6.81 -9.39 8.82
CA GLU A 7 -8.17 -9.78 8.47
C GLU A 7 -8.71 -8.83 7.41
N ARG A 8 -9.29 -9.39 6.38
CA ARG A 8 -9.83 -8.61 5.26
C ARG A 8 -11.28 -8.25 5.51
N LYS A 9 -11.51 -7.58 6.62
CA LYS A 9 -12.87 -7.21 7.07
C LYS A 9 -13.40 -5.93 6.43
N PHE A 10 -12.59 -5.25 5.65
CA PHE A 10 -13.01 -4.04 4.95
C PHE A 10 -14.04 -4.36 3.87
N THR A 11 -15.00 -3.47 3.68
CA THR A 11 -15.99 -3.58 2.62
C THR A 11 -15.47 -2.89 1.36
N GLN A 12 -16.10 -3.20 0.22
CA GLN A 12 -15.79 -2.52 -1.04
C GLN A 12 -15.95 -1.00 -0.91
N LYS A 13 -17.02 -0.56 -0.23
CA LYS A 13 -17.29 0.86 -0.03
C LYS A 13 -16.21 1.54 0.83
N GLN A 14 -15.77 0.89 1.90
CA GLN A 14 -14.71 1.43 2.75
C GLN A 14 -13.41 1.60 1.98
N VAL A 15 -13.05 0.63 1.15
CA VAL A 15 -11.85 0.70 0.32
C VAL A 15 -11.99 1.82 -0.70
N GLU A 16 -13.12 1.92 -1.38
CA GLU A 16 -13.40 3.00 -2.33
C GLU A 16 -13.22 4.36 -1.67
N GLU A 17 -13.86 4.57 -0.52
CA GLU A 17 -13.79 5.84 0.20
C GLU A 17 -12.35 6.19 0.61
N LEU A 18 -11.60 5.20 1.10
CA LEU A 18 -10.20 5.43 1.49
C LEU A 18 -9.36 5.87 0.30
N PHE A 19 -9.43 5.16 -0.82
CA PHE A 19 -8.64 5.47 -2.00
C PHE A 19 -9.03 6.83 -2.60
N LEU A 20 -10.31 7.13 -2.67
CA LEU A 20 -10.77 8.41 -3.18
C LEU A 20 -10.41 9.57 -2.26
N SER A 21 -10.26 9.32 -0.96
CA SER A 21 -9.93 10.37 0.01
C SER A 21 -8.56 11.01 -0.26
N ILE A 22 -7.66 10.29 -0.91
CA ILE A 22 -6.34 10.81 -1.29
C ILE A 22 -6.22 11.04 -2.80
N GLY A 23 -7.35 10.93 -3.53
CA GLY A 23 -7.38 11.19 -4.96
C GLY A 23 -6.77 10.09 -5.82
N TRP A 24 -6.60 8.88 -5.30
CA TRP A 24 -6.02 7.79 -6.09
C TRP A 24 -7.05 7.20 -7.04
N VAL A 25 -6.65 7.10 -8.28
CA VAL A 25 -7.51 6.70 -9.39
C VAL A 25 -8.05 5.28 -9.27
N SER A 26 -7.31 4.39 -8.60
CA SER A 26 -7.80 3.02 -8.38
C SER A 26 -9.13 3.01 -7.65
N GLY A 27 -9.43 4.04 -6.84
CA GLY A 27 -10.72 4.17 -6.16
C GLY A 27 -11.89 4.38 -7.11
N LYS A 28 -11.64 4.76 -8.36
CA LYS A 28 -12.68 4.92 -9.38
C LYS A 28 -13.08 3.57 -10.00
N TYR A 29 -12.38 2.51 -9.65
CA TYR A 29 -12.65 1.15 -10.12
C TYR A 29 -12.87 0.24 -8.90
N PRO A 30 -13.91 0.51 -8.09
CA PRO A 30 -14.04 -0.12 -6.78
C PRO A 30 -14.20 -1.64 -6.82
N THR A 31 -14.86 -2.16 -7.85
CA THR A 31 -15.04 -3.61 -7.97
C THR A 31 -13.70 -4.31 -8.25
N GLN A 32 -12.92 -3.80 -9.22
CA GLN A 32 -11.61 -4.36 -9.54
C GLN A 32 -10.65 -4.19 -8.37
N LEU A 33 -10.67 -3.03 -7.73
CA LEU A 33 -9.80 -2.75 -6.58
C LEU A 33 -10.09 -3.70 -5.42
N PHE A 34 -11.36 -3.86 -5.08
CA PHE A 34 -11.76 -4.76 -4.00
C PHE A 34 -11.34 -6.19 -4.30
N CYS A 35 -11.59 -6.65 -5.54
CA CYS A 35 -11.18 -7.98 -5.99
C CYS A 35 -9.66 -8.15 -5.87
N ALA A 36 -8.88 -7.16 -6.32
CA ALA A 36 -7.42 -7.18 -6.23
C ALA A 36 -6.95 -7.32 -4.78
N LEU A 37 -7.55 -6.58 -3.85
CA LEU A 37 -7.18 -6.65 -2.44
C LEU A 37 -7.56 -7.99 -1.82
N GLN A 38 -8.71 -8.57 -2.21
CA GLN A 38 -9.10 -9.88 -1.70
C GLN A 38 -8.19 -11.01 -2.19
N HIS A 39 -7.56 -10.83 -3.35
CA HIS A 39 -6.66 -11.83 -3.94
C HIS A 39 -5.17 -11.55 -3.71
N SER A 40 -4.83 -10.46 -3.06
CA SER A 40 -3.42 -10.15 -2.77
C SER A 40 -2.88 -11.08 -1.70
N PRO A 41 -1.61 -11.54 -1.83
CA PRO A 41 -0.99 -12.41 -0.82
C PRO A 41 -0.96 -11.80 0.58
N PHE A 42 -0.74 -10.49 0.67
CA PHE A 42 -0.65 -9.79 1.94
C PHE A 42 -1.40 -8.47 1.87
N VAL A 43 -2.28 -8.23 2.83
CA VAL A 43 -2.91 -6.93 3.03
C VAL A 43 -2.97 -6.68 4.53
N LEU A 44 -2.48 -5.52 4.93
CA LEU A 44 -2.58 -5.07 6.32
C LEU A 44 -3.38 -3.78 6.34
N SER A 45 -4.41 -3.73 7.17
CA SER A 45 -5.27 -2.56 7.29
C SER A 45 -5.18 -1.94 8.67
N ALA A 46 -5.35 -0.63 8.71
CA ALA A 46 -5.33 0.17 9.95
C ALA A 46 -6.72 0.73 10.19
N TRP A 47 -7.16 0.65 11.44
CA TRP A 47 -8.54 0.97 11.83
C TRP A 47 -8.57 1.88 13.05
N ASP A 48 -9.45 2.85 13.00
CA ASP A 48 -9.88 3.61 14.19
C ASP A 48 -11.32 3.20 14.48
N GLY A 49 -11.48 2.26 15.41
CA GLY A 49 -12.78 1.63 15.65
C GLY A 49 -13.27 0.92 14.37
N GLU A 50 -14.39 1.36 13.84
CA GLU A 50 -14.97 0.78 12.63
C GLU A 50 -14.57 1.52 11.36
N ARG A 51 -13.73 2.54 11.47
CA ARG A 51 -13.28 3.32 10.33
C ARG A 51 -11.96 2.79 9.79
N LEU A 52 -11.93 2.47 8.50
CA LEU A 52 -10.71 2.10 7.79
C LEU A 52 -9.91 3.37 7.50
N VAL A 53 -8.71 3.49 8.08
CA VAL A 53 -7.90 4.71 7.99
C VAL A 53 -6.59 4.54 7.25
N GLY A 54 -6.17 3.33 6.99
CA GLY A 54 -4.94 3.08 6.26
C GLY A 54 -4.84 1.65 5.77
N LEU A 55 -3.90 1.43 4.85
CA LEU A 55 -3.73 0.12 4.24
C LEU A 55 -2.37 0.02 3.58
N ILE A 56 -1.81 -1.19 3.53
CA ILE A 56 -0.67 -1.54 2.69
C ILE A 56 -0.92 -2.92 2.10
N ARG A 57 -0.54 -3.08 0.84
CA ARG A 57 -0.66 -4.36 0.15
C ARG A 57 0.72 -4.88 -0.25
N GLY A 58 0.92 -6.20 -0.14
CA GLY A 58 2.11 -6.86 -0.64
C GLY A 58 1.76 -7.91 -1.69
N ILE A 59 2.57 -7.96 -2.74
CA ILE A 59 2.52 -8.98 -3.78
C ILE A 59 3.83 -9.76 -3.67
N ASP A 60 3.78 -11.08 -3.77
CA ASP A 60 4.99 -11.88 -3.61
C ASP A 60 4.90 -13.20 -4.37
N ASP A 61 6.06 -13.85 -4.51
CA ASP A 61 6.17 -15.14 -5.18
C ASP A 61 6.21 -16.32 -4.20
N GLY A 62 6.00 -16.05 -2.92
CA GLY A 62 6.01 -17.09 -1.89
C GLY A 62 7.38 -17.41 -1.31
N GLY A 63 8.44 -16.74 -1.70
CA GLY A 63 9.75 -17.10 -1.18
C GLY A 63 10.91 -16.16 -1.42
N MET A 64 10.97 -15.51 -2.57
CA MET A 64 12.17 -14.75 -2.96
C MET A 64 11.91 -13.26 -3.04
N THR A 65 10.87 -12.85 -3.76
CA THR A 65 10.62 -11.46 -4.10
C THR A 65 9.26 -11.02 -3.58
N SER A 66 9.24 -9.84 -2.99
CA SER A 66 8.01 -9.17 -2.60
C SER A 66 8.00 -7.73 -3.11
N PHE A 67 6.80 -7.20 -3.30
CA PHE A 67 6.60 -5.84 -3.80
C PHE A 67 5.52 -5.20 -2.97
N LEU A 68 5.85 -4.12 -2.26
CA LEU A 68 4.88 -3.35 -1.49
C LEU A 68 4.17 -2.35 -2.39
N HIS A 69 2.87 -2.27 -2.23
CA HIS A 69 2.02 -1.46 -3.09
C HIS A 69 0.83 -0.93 -2.29
N TYR A 70 0.23 0.13 -2.76
CA TYR A 70 -0.94 0.73 -2.14
C TYR A 70 -0.75 1.08 -0.65
N LEU A 71 0.36 1.72 -0.32
CA LEU A 71 0.50 2.31 1.01
C LEU A 71 -0.23 3.65 1.04
N LEU A 72 -1.30 3.73 1.83
CA LEU A 72 -2.05 4.97 1.94
C LEU A 72 -2.66 5.12 3.33
N VAL A 73 -2.85 6.38 3.72
CA VAL A 73 -3.47 6.75 5.00
C VAL A 73 -4.45 7.89 4.73
N SER A 74 -5.65 7.79 5.31
CA SER A 74 -6.67 8.85 5.22
C SER A 74 -6.07 10.21 5.62
N PRO A 75 -6.41 11.30 4.91
CA PRO A 75 -5.90 12.63 5.24
C PRO A 75 -6.13 13.04 6.71
N ASP A 76 -7.23 12.60 7.30
CA ASP A 76 -7.56 12.92 8.69
C ASP A 76 -6.64 12.23 9.69
N TYR A 77 -5.85 11.25 9.25
CA TYR A 77 -5.00 10.43 10.11
C TYR A 77 -3.52 10.48 9.73
N GLN A 78 -3.15 11.33 8.78
CA GLN A 78 -1.75 11.49 8.38
C GLN A 78 -0.93 12.17 9.48
N HIS A 79 0.39 12.01 9.42
CA HIS A 79 1.35 12.59 10.36
C HIS A 79 1.22 12.06 11.80
N GLN A 80 0.70 10.85 11.95
CA GLN A 80 0.55 10.17 13.24
C GLN A 80 1.34 8.85 13.30
N GLY A 81 2.19 8.59 12.31
CA GLY A 81 3.01 7.38 12.29
C GLY A 81 2.35 6.13 11.76
N ILE A 82 1.14 6.23 11.21
CA ILE A 82 0.42 5.04 10.71
C ILE A 82 1.13 4.43 9.50
N ALA A 83 1.56 5.25 8.53
CA ALA A 83 2.27 4.76 7.36
C ALA A 83 3.57 4.04 7.76
N SER A 84 4.33 4.61 8.70
CA SER A 84 5.54 3.99 9.23
C SER A 84 5.25 2.64 9.86
N ARG A 85 4.16 2.55 10.63
CA ARG A 85 3.78 1.30 11.28
C ARG A 85 3.39 0.25 10.26
N LEU A 86 2.64 0.64 9.22
CA LEU A 86 2.25 -0.28 8.15
C LEU A 86 3.47 -0.84 7.43
N VAL A 87 4.44 0.01 7.09
CA VAL A 87 5.67 -0.42 6.41
C VAL A 87 6.49 -1.35 7.31
N GLU A 88 6.67 -1.01 8.59
CA GLU A 88 7.46 -1.85 9.49
C GLU A 88 6.82 -3.22 9.70
N LYS A 89 5.49 -3.27 9.80
CA LYS A 89 4.80 -4.56 9.91
C LYS A 89 4.89 -5.37 8.62
N ALA A 90 4.84 -4.72 7.46
CA ALA A 90 5.03 -5.41 6.18
C ALA A 90 6.45 -5.96 6.06
N LYS A 91 7.46 -5.20 6.48
CA LYS A 91 8.85 -5.68 6.50
C LYS A 91 9.00 -6.91 7.41
N GLU A 92 8.35 -6.92 8.55
CA GLU A 92 8.38 -8.07 9.44
C GLU A 92 7.74 -9.29 8.80
N HIS A 93 6.62 -9.09 8.10
CA HIS A 93 5.97 -10.17 7.36
C HIS A 93 6.89 -10.78 6.30
N TYR A 94 7.68 -9.95 5.61
CA TYR A 94 8.57 -10.37 4.53
C TYR A 94 10.03 -10.54 4.98
N LYS A 95 10.29 -10.71 6.28
CA LYS A 95 11.66 -10.74 6.83
C LYS A 95 12.56 -11.82 6.24
N ASP A 96 11.99 -12.91 5.76
CA ASP A 96 12.74 -14.03 5.19
C ASP A 96 12.88 -13.96 3.67
N TYR A 97 12.35 -12.93 3.05
CA TYR A 97 12.47 -12.71 1.61
C TYR A 97 13.78 -11.99 1.28
N PHE A 98 14.39 -12.34 0.14
CA PHE A 98 15.60 -11.66 -0.29
C PHE A 98 15.33 -10.23 -0.74
N TYR A 99 14.19 -10.01 -1.41
CA TYR A 99 13.86 -8.72 -1.98
C TYR A 99 12.52 -8.23 -1.46
N ILE A 100 12.54 -7.00 -0.93
CA ILE A 100 11.32 -6.25 -0.66
C ILE A 100 11.44 -4.98 -1.49
N ASN A 101 10.63 -4.87 -2.53
CA ASN A 101 10.69 -3.77 -3.47
C ASN A 101 9.53 -2.80 -3.26
N VAL A 102 9.77 -1.55 -3.58
CA VAL A 102 8.74 -0.53 -3.61
C VAL A 102 9.02 0.42 -4.76
N MET A 103 7.99 0.91 -5.40
CA MET A 103 8.10 1.93 -6.43
C MET A 103 7.21 3.11 -6.01
N PRO A 104 7.77 4.09 -5.29
CA PRO A 104 7.00 5.29 -4.95
C PRO A 104 6.55 5.98 -6.23
N GLU A 105 5.27 6.34 -6.31
CA GLU A 105 4.73 7.02 -7.49
C GLU A 105 5.36 8.40 -7.68
N GLU A 106 5.74 9.05 -6.57
CA GLU A 106 6.39 10.34 -6.60
C GLU A 106 7.76 10.23 -5.95
N SER A 107 8.78 10.71 -6.64
CA SER A 107 10.16 10.64 -6.15
C SER A 107 10.33 11.34 -4.78
N ARG A 108 9.49 12.32 -4.46
CA ARG A 108 9.52 13.00 -3.16
C ARG A 108 9.20 12.07 -1.99
N ASN A 109 8.61 10.91 -2.26
CA ASN A 109 8.29 9.93 -1.23
C ASN A 109 9.44 8.97 -0.95
N ALA A 110 10.51 8.99 -1.76
CA ALA A 110 11.66 8.13 -1.55
C ALA A 110 12.29 8.29 -0.18
N PRO A 111 12.47 9.52 0.37
CA PRO A 111 13.05 9.67 1.71
C PRO A 111 12.29 8.93 2.81
N PHE A 112 10.97 8.85 2.71
CA PHE A 112 10.17 8.08 3.66
C PHE A 112 10.62 6.61 3.67
N TYR A 113 10.75 6.00 2.48
CA TYR A 113 11.16 4.60 2.39
C TYR A 113 12.62 4.41 2.78
N GLU A 114 13.48 5.38 2.47
CA GLU A 114 14.88 5.31 2.89
C GLU A 114 15.01 5.26 4.41
N ARG A 115 14.17 6.00 5.13
CA ARG A 115 14.15 5.93 6.59
C ARG A 115 13.73 4.57 7.12
N HIS A 116 13.10 3.75 6.28
CA HIS A 116 12.67 2.40 6.64
C HIS A 116 13.60 1.32 6.07
N GLY A 117 14.80 1.68 5.67
CA GLY A 117 15.81 0.72 5.25
C GLY A 117 15.83 0.42 3.75
N PHE A 118 14.95 1.02 2.97
CA PHE A 118 14.99 0.90 1.51
C PHE A 118 16.08 1.82 0.96
N HIS A 119 16.65 1.44 -0.16
CA HIS A 119 17.62 2.29 -0.84
C HIS A 119 17.27 2.40 -2.32
N VAL A 120 17.58 3.55 -2.88
CA VAL A 120 17.38 3.80 -4.31
C VAL A 120 18.31 2.88 -5.10
N MET A 121 17.77 2.24 -6.14
CA MET A 121 18.56 1.43 -7.06
C MET A 121 19.08 2.34 -8.17
N PRO A 122 20.36 2.72 -8.16
CA PRO A 122 20.85 3.81 -9.03
C PRO A 122 20.75 3.49 -10.52
N ASP A 123 20.83 2.22 -10.89
CA ASP A 123 20.74 1.80 -12.29
C ASP A 123 19.36 1.25 -12.66
N GLY A 124 18.41 1.31 -11.72
CA GLY A 124 17.05 0.83 -11.96
C GLY A 124 16.16 1.93 -12.51
N VAL A 125 15.31 1.57 -13.45
CA VAL A 125 14.33 2.46 -14.04
C VAL A 125 12.95 1.82 -13.92
N ALA A 126 12.02 2.54 -13.30
CA ALA A 126 10.64 2.08 -13.22
C ALA A 126 9.99 2.15 -14.61
N MET A 127 9.36 1.06 -15.02
CA MET A 127 8.69 0.96 -16.31
C MET A 127 7.33 0.32 -16.11
N GLN A 128 6.33 0.80 -16.85
CA GLN A 128 4.96 0.35 -16.67
C GLN A 128 4.19 0.38 -17.98
N ILE A 129 3.31 -0.59 -18.17
CA ILE A 129 2.24 -0.49 -19.15
C ILE A 129 0.97 -0.25 -18.33
N CYS A 130 0.31 0.87 -18.57
CA CYS A 130 -0.95 1.20 -17.91
C CYS A 130 -2.06 1.27 -18.95
N ARG A 131 -3.13 0.49 -18.73
CA ARG A 131 -4.23 0.40 -19.70
C ARG A 131 -5.47 1.20 -19.28
N GLY A 132 -5.34 1.93 -18.17
CA GLY A 132 -6.37 2.90 -17.79
C GLY A 132 -6.28 4.16 -18.65
N THR A 133 -7.24 5.08 -18.49
CA THR A 133 -7.17 6.37 -19.19
C THR A 133 -6.08 7.24 -18.57
N PRO A 134 -5.24 7.90 -19.40
CA PRO A 134 -4.15 8.73 -18.87
C PRO A 134 -4.61 9.79 -17.86
N SER A 135 -5.81 10.33 -18.03
CA SER A 135 -6.36 11.32 -17.12
C SER A 135 -6.63 10.79 -15.71
N THR A 136 -6.55 9.48 -15.50
CA THR A 136 -6.81 8.84 -14.21
C THR A 136 -5.52 8.39 -13.51
N PHE A 137 -4.39 8.68 -14.12
CA PHE A 137 -3.07 8.34 -13.59
C PHE A 137 -2.16 9.56 -13.60
#